data_6e831bf5168854c1db47253abb1203a6
#
_entry.id   6e831bf5168854c1db47253abb1203a6
#
_cell.length_a   1.000
_cell.length_b   1.000
_cell.length_c   1.000
_cell.angle_alpha   90.00
_cell.angle_beta   90.00
_cell.angle_gamma   90.00
#
_symmetry.space_group_name_H-M   'P 1'
#
loop_
_entity.id
_entity.type
_entity.pdbx_description
1 polymer ?
#
loop_
_entity_poly.entity_id
_entity_poly.type
_entity_poly.pdbx_seq_one_letter_code
_entity_poly.pdbx_strand_id
1 'polypeptide(L)'
;MKIRNYMMLVCATVALGCLSCANSKKTSAAEGETTEKAVQVPAFNADSAYLYVKQQVDFGPRTPNSRAHDLCGDYLAARLESFGAKVYNQRADLTGYDGKTLKARNIIGAFNPDAKRRVLLCAHWDTRPWADNDPDEANHHKPILGANDGASGVGVLLEVARQLQQQAPAIGVDIIFFDMEDSGTPQFASSMGDDSHTWCLGSQYWARAPHVQGYNARFGILLDMVGGKGATFLREGYSMQQAPSVVKKVWKAATKLGFGNYFIDEDGGYVNDDHGPVNEIARIPCIDIINCSLTDELSSFGNFWHTLDDNMDVIDRATLQAVGQTVLHVVYNEK
;
A
#
# COMPACT_ATOMS: atom_id res chain seq x y z
N MET A 1 45.92 50.71 8.25
CA MET A 1 46.07 52.19 8.11
C MET A 1 44.66 52.76 7.99
N LYS A 2 44.30 53.61 9.01
CA LYS A 2 43.23 54.61 9.11
C LYS A 2 41.79 54.12 9.17
N ILE A 3 41.35 54.00 10.35
CA ILE A 3 40.22 54.50 11.18
C ILE A 3 39.60 55.80 10.62
N ARG A 4 38.24 55.87 10.58
CA ARG A 4 37.56 57.11 11.03
C ARG A 4 36.09 56.85 11.39
N ASN A 5 35.80 57.04 12.69
CA ASN A 5 34.50 57.28 13.34
C ASN A 5 33.91 58.63 12.94
N TYR A 6 32.60 58.79 12.97
CA TYR A 6 31.83 59.95 13.47
C TYR A 6 30.42 59.41 13.84
N MET A 7 29.94 59.61 14.84
CA MET A 7 29.47 60.08 16.11
C MET A 7 28.48 61.27 15.99
N MET A 8 27.32 61.05 16.59
CA MET A 8 26.33 61.95 17.19
C MET A 8 25.53 62.94 16.34
N LEU A 9 24.17 62.95 16.52
CA LEU A 9 23.52 63.96 17.36
C LEU A 9 22.06 63.64 17.63
N VAL A 10 21.68 63.82 18.91
CA VAL A 10 20.35 63.76 19.54
C VAL A 10 19.61 65.06 19.26
N CYS A 11 18.29 65.00 19.03
CA CYS A 11 17.37 66.10 19.38
C CYS A 11 16.02 65.56 19.77
N ALA A 12 15.68 65.75 21.02
CA ALA A 12 14.37 65.60 21.61
C ALA A 12 13.54 66.87 21.39
N THR A 13 12.25 66.70 21.04
CA THR A 13 11.27 67.76 21.27
C THR A 13 9.96 67.14 21.78
N VAL A 14 9.61 67.57 22.96
CA VAL A 14 8.32 67.33 23.65
C VAL A 14 7.29 68.34 23.13
N ALA A 15 6.10 67.90 22.84
CA ALA A 15 4.91 68.76 22.77
C ALA A 15 3.70 67.99 23.31
N LEU A 16 3.15 68.51 24.40
CA LEU A 16 1.82 68.19 24.98
C LEU A 16 0.72 68.76 24.10
N GLY A 17 -0.43 68.05 24.06
CA GLY A 17 -1.65 68.67 23.63
C GLY A 17 -2.85 67.79 23.39
N CYS A 18 -3.74 67.74 24.39
CA CYS A 18 -5.21 67.68 24.34
C CYS A 18 -5.94 66.34 24.12
N LEU A 19 -6.64 65.95 25.18
CA LEU A 19 -7.73 64.97 25.24
C LEU A 19 -8.87 65.37 24.30
N SER A 20 -9.39 64.36 23.56
CA SER A 20 -10.77 64.37 23.12
C SER A 20 -11.28 62.92 23.21
N CYS A 21 -12.23 62.70 24.09
CA CYS A 21 -13.01 61.48 24.23
C CYS A 21 -13.99 61.36 23.04
N ALA A 22 -13.82 60.31 22.26
CA ALA A 22 -14.89 59.82 21.41
C ALA A 22 -14.99 58.28 21.61
N ASN A 23 -16.11 57.91 22.19
CA ASN A 23 -16.50 56.54 22.51
C ASN A 23 -16.98 55.85 21.22
N SER A 24 -16.13 55.04 20.58
CA SER A 24 -16.59 54.15 19.52
C SER A 24 -16.45 52.68 19.98
N LYS A 25 -17.62 52.09 20.24
CA LYS A 25 -17.76 50.66 20.46
C LYS A 25 -17.18 49.94 19.23
N LYS A 26 -15.95 49.38 19.34
CA LYS A 26 -15.50 48.32 18.47
C LYS A 26 -16.17 47.02 18.89
N THR A 27 -17.17 46.60 18.13
CA THR A 27 -17.61 45.21 18.07
C THR A 27 -16.44 44.37 17.57
N SER A 28 -15.76 43.67 18.45
CA SER A 28 -14.83 42.61 18.09
C SER A 28 -15.69 41.46 17.53
N ALA A 29 -15.70 41.32 16.17
CA ALA A 29 -16.09 40.07 15.57
C ALA A 29 -15.07 39.01 16.07
N ALA A 30 -15.54 38.11 16.91
CA ALA A 30 -14.83 36.89 17.22
C ALA A 30 -14.78 36.10 15.89
N GLU A 31 -13.61 36.08 15.25
CA GLU A 31 -13.30 35.06 14.26
C GLU A 31 -13.41 33.71 14.99
N GLY A 32 -14.49 33.01 14.75
CA GLY A 32 -14.66 31.65 15.20
C GLY A 32 -13.60 30.80 14.49
N GLU A 33 -12.54 30.47 15.18
CA GLU A 33 -11.70 29.33 14.83
C GLU A 33 -12.63 28.11 14.77
N THR A 34 -13.02 27.73 13.57
CA THR A 34 -13.60 26.42 13.31
C THR A 34 -12.48 25.40 13.55
N THR A 35 -12.37 24.95 14.79
CA THR A 35 -11.54 23.76 15.10
C THR A 35 -12.14 22.61 14.30
N GLU A 36 -11.53 22.28 13.14
CA GLU A 36 -11.84 21.04 12.44
C GLU A 36 -11.74 19.91 13.45
N LYS A 37 -12.84 19.21 13.69
CA LYS A 37 -12.82 18.02 14.55
C LYS A 37 -11.80 17.06 13.97
N ALA A 38 -10.82 16.68 14.80
CA ALA A 38 -9.84 15.67 14.42
C ALA A 38 -10.56 14.41 13.94
N VAL A 39 -10.20 13.91 12.79
CA VAL A 39 -10.77 12.68 12.23
C VAL A 39 -10.42 11.53 13.16
N GLN A 40 -11.42 10.83 13.63
CA GLN A 40 -11.20 9.63 14.44
C GLN A 40 -10.84 8.48 13.51
N VAL A 41 -9.59 8.01 13.59
CA VAL A 41 -9.10 6.86 12.85
C VAL A 41 -9.27 5.61 13.72
N PRO A 42 -9.90 4.53 13.22
CA PRO A 42 -10.02 3.29 13.97
C PRO A 42 -8.64 2.66 14.25
N ALA A 43 -8.56 1.90 15.33
CA ALA A 43 -7.36 1.16 15.65
C ALA A 43 -7.28 -0.12 14.79
N PHE A 44 -6.16 -0.31 14.13
CA PHE A 44 -5.87 -1.54 13.39
C PHE A 44 -5.69 -2.72 14.36
N ASN A 45 -6.18 -3.90 14.01
CA ASN A 45 -6.03 -5.10 14.83
C ASN A 45 -5.07 -6.09 14.14
N ALA A 46 -3.83 -6.13 14.61
CA ALA A 46 -2.79 -6.98 14.06
C ALA A 46 -3.08 -8.49 14.24
N ASP A 47 -3.78 -8.90 15.31
CA ASP A 47 -4.17 -10.28 15.50
C ASP A 47 -5.19 -10.73 14.45
N SER A 48 -6.15 -9.87 14.10
CA SER A 48 -7.08 -10.12 13.02
C SER A 48 -6.36 -10.24 11.68
N ALA A 49 -5.45 -9.32 11.37
CA ALA A 49 -4.65 -9.38 10.14
C ALA A 49 -3.81 -10.66 10.07
N TYR A 50 -3.13 -11.03 11.16
CA TYR A 50 -2.38 -12.29 11.26
C TYR A 50 -3.26 -13.52 10.99
N LEU A 51 -4.48 -13.54 11.54
CA LEU A 51 -5.43 -14.62 11.29
C LEU A 51 -5.88 -14.67 9.83
N TYR A 52 -6.04 -13.52 9.17
CA TYR A 52 -6.38 -13.47 7.74
C TYR A 52 -5.21 -13.95 6.86
N VAL A 53 -3.95 -13.68 7.23
CA VAL A 53 -2.79 -14.29 6.58
C VAL A 53 -2.83 -15.80 6.74
N LYS A 54 -2.96 -16.27 7.98
CA LYS A 54 -3.00 -17.71 8.29
C LYS A 54 -4.10 -18.44 7.54
N GLN A 55 -5.31 -17.87 7.46
CA GLN A 55 -6.43 -18.48 6.76
C GLN A 55 -6.15 -18.68 5.26
N GLN A 56 -5.40 -17.77 4.62
CA GLN A 56 -4.98 -17.95 3.24
C GLN A 56 -3.93 -19.06 3.11
N VAL A 57 -2.94 -19.07 4.00
CA VAL A 57 -1.88 -20.09 4.05
C VAL A 57 -2.46 -21.49 4.30
N ASP A 58 -3.48 -21.60 5.12
CA ASP A 58 -4.16 -22.88 5.44
C ASP A 58 -4.81 -23.55 4.21
N PHE A 59 -5.10 -22.83 3.10
CA PHE A 59 -5.50 -23.42 1.83
C PHE A 59 -4.36 -24.14 1.12
N GLY A 60 -3.11 -23.81 1.46
CA GLY A 60 -1.92 -24.23 0.74
C GLY A 60 -1.51 -23.20 -0.33
N PRO A 61 -0.53 -23.55 -1.19
CA PRO A 61 -0.09 -22.70 -2.28
C PRO A 61 -1.23 -22.28 -3.22
N ARG A 62 -1.47 -20.97 -3.37
CA ARG A 62 -2.53 -20.42 -4.24
C ARG A 62 -2.01 -20.25 -5.66
N THR A 63 -1.35 -21.30 -6.17
CA THR A 63 -0.77 -21.27 -7.52
C THR A 63 -1.84 -21.30 -8.60
N PRO A 64 -1.57 -20.78 -9.80
CA PRO A 64 -2.51 -20.77 -10.91
C PRO A 64 -3.19 -22.12 -11.17
N ASN A 65 -4.48 -22.10 -11.43
CA ASN A 65 -5.30 -23.27 -11.79
C ASN A 65 -5.38 -24.36 -10.69
N SER A 66 -4.90 -24.11 -9.48
CA SER A 66 -4.97 -25.08 -8.39
C SER A 66 -6.31 -25.00 -7.63
N ARG A 67 -6.66 -26.11 -6.95
CA ARG A 67 -7.84 -26.11 -6.07
C ARG A 67 -7.68 -25.13 -4.89
N ALA A 68 -6.47 -24.99 -4.35
CA ALA A 68 -6.18 -24.03 -3.27
C ALA A 68 -6.47 -22.58 -3.71
N HIS A 69 -6.08 -22.23 -4.96
CA HIS A 69 -6.36 -20.95 -5.57
C HIS A 69 -7.89 -20.72 -5.68
N ASP A 70 -8.66 -21.67 -6.24
CA ASP A 70 -10.11 -21.49 -6.35
C ASP A 70 -10.78 -21.29 -4.99
N LEU A 71 -10.45 -22.12 -3.99
CA LEU A 71 -11.05 -22.07 -2.65
C LEU A 71 -10.66 -20.79 -1.90
N CYS A 72 -9.40 -20.36 -2.00
CA CYS A 72 -8.95 -19.11 -1.40
C CYS A 72 -9.63 -17.90 -2.06
N GLY A 73 -9.75 -17.89 -3.40
CA GLY A 73 -10.47 -16.83 -4.09
C GLY A 73 -11.93 -16.71 -3.69
N ASP A 74 -12.62 -17.86 -3.46
CA ASP A 74 -14.00 -17.85 -2.94
C ASP A 74 -14.06 -17.30 -1.51
N TYR A 75 -13.11 -17.68 -0.67
CA TYR A 75 -12.98 -17.17 0.69
C TYR A 75 -12.76 -15.64 0.69
N LEU A 76 -11.84 -15.12 -0.12
CA LEU A 76 -11.52 -13.69 -0.17
C LEU A 76 -12.72 -12.85 -0.64
N ALA A 77 -13.43 -13.31 -1.69
CA ALA A 77 -14.63 -12.65 -2.17
C ALA A 77 -15.73 -12.61 -1.08
N ALA A 78 -15.99 -13.76 -0.41
CA ALA A 78 -16.95 -13.85 0.67
C ALA A 78 -16.58 -12.98 1.88
N ARG A 79 -15.28 -12.84 2.19
CA ARG A 79 -14.82 -11.95 3.28
C ARG A 79 -15.09 -10.50 2.97
N LEU A 80 -14.72 -10.01 1.78
CA LEU A 80 -15.01 -8.63 1.37
C LEU A 80 -16.53 -8.35 1.40
N GLU A 81 -17.35 -9.29 0.89
CA GLU A 81 -18.80 -9.17 0.93
C GLU A 81 -19.33 -9.11 2.37
N SER A 82 -18.82 -9.96 3.28
CA SER A 82 -19.20 -9.98 4.69
C SER A 82 -18.87 -8.68 5.43
N PHE A 83 -17.90 -7.93 4.93
CA PHE A 83 -17.53 -6.58 5.42
C PHE A 83 -18.31 -5.45 4.73
N GLY A 84 -19.32 -5.79 3.92
CA GLY A 84 -20.22 -4.82 3.30
C GLY A 84 -19.71 -4.22 2.00
N ALA A 85 -18.65 -4.75 1.41
CA ALA A 85 -18.20 -4.32 0.09
C ALA A 85 -19.16 -4.79 -1.01
N LYS A 86 -19.32 -3.98 -2.04
CA LYS A 86 -19.82 -4.47 -3.32
C LYS A 86 -18.70 -5.22 -4.02
N VAL A 87 -18.85 -6.54 -4.17
CA VAL A 87 -17.80 -7.41 -4.71
C VAL A 87 -17.94 -7.61 -6.21
N TYR A 88 -16.81 -7.53 -6.92
CA TYR A 88 -16.69 -7.90 -8.32
C TYR A 88 -15.62 -8.99 -8.45
N ASN A 89 -15.93 -10.03 -9.22
CA ASN A 89 -14.99 -11.07 -9.59
C ASN A 89 -14.66 -10.92 -11.07
N GLN A 90 -13.49 -10.36 -11.36
CA GLN A 90 -13.03 -10.17 -12.73
C GLN A 90 -12.20 -11.39 -13.14
N ARG A 91 -12.81 -12.27 -13.92
CA ARG A 91 -12.18 -13.50 -14.42
C ARG A 91 -11.63 -13.30 -15.82
N ALA A 92 -10.47 -13.88 -16.09
CA ALA A 92 -9.85 -13.85 -17.41
C ALA A 92 -8.99 -15.12 -17.65
N ASP A 93 -8.86 -15.49 -18.90
CA ASP A 93 -7.87 -16.46 -19.34
C ASP A 93 -6.64 -15.68 -19.80
N LEU A 94 -5.56 -15.78 -19.03
CA LEU A 94 -4.29 -15.09 -19.29
C LEU A 94 -3.25 -16.10 -19.80
N THR A 95 -2.22 -15.62 -20.47
CA THR A 95 -1.16 -16.48 -21.01
C THR A 95 0.07 -16.36 -20.11
N GLY A 96 0.49 -17.46 -19.50
CA GLY A 96 1.71 -17.55 -18.70
C GLY A 96 2.98 -17.51 -19.56
N TYR A 97 4.13 -17.40 -18.89
CA TYR A 97 5.45 -17.34 -19.54
C TYR A 97 5.73 -18.52 -20.48
N ASP A 98 5.17 -19.70 -20.20
CA ASP A 98 5.33 -20.93 -20.96
C ASP A 98 4.22 -21.18 -21.99
N GLY A 99 3.36 -20.19 -22.24
CA GLY A 99 2.25 -20.24 -23.17
C GLY A 99 0.99 -20.96 -22.64
N LYS A 100 1.01 -21.42 -21.38
CA LYS A 100 -0.18 -22.04 -20.76
C LYS A 100 -1.23 -21.01 -20.40
N THR A 101 -2.49 -21.44 -20.42
CA THR A 101 -3.61 -20.64 -19.97
C THR A 101 -3.69 -20.65 -18.45
N LEU A 102 -3.66 -19.46 -17.85
CA LEU A 102 -3.86 -19.19 -16.44
C LEU A 102 -5.27 -18.64 -16.22
N LYS A 103 -6.07 -19.32 -15.38
CA LYS A 103 -7.44 -18.91 -15.03
C LYS A 103 -7.42 -17.84 -13.94
N ALA A 104 -7.22 -16.61 -14.34
CA ALA A 104 -7.07 -15.49 -13.42
C ALA A 104 -8.41 -15.03 -12.84
N ARG A 105 -8.35 -14.51 -11.60
CA ARG A 105 -9.48 -13.92 -10.88
C ARG A 105 -9.04 -12.74 -10.03
N ASN A 106 -9.09 -11.53 -10.56
CA ASN A 106 -8.99 -10.34 -9.72
C ASN A 106 -10.27 -10.21 -8.87
N ILE A 107 -10.12 -9.92 -7.57
CA ILE A 107 -11.24 -9.80 -6.63
C ILE A 107 -11.28 -8.35 -6.15
N ILE A 108 -12.38 -7.66 -6.39
CA ILE A 108 -12.52 -6.24 -6.07
C ILE A 108 -13.64 -6.06 -5.07
N GLY A 109 -13.36 -5.37 -3.96
CA GLY A 109 -14.34 -4.94 -2.98
C GLY A 109 -14.47 -3.42 -2.95
N ALA A 110 -15.62 -2.89 -3.40
CA ALA A 110 -15.89 -1.46 -3.40
C ALA A 110 -16.70 -1.05 -2.17
N PHE A 111 -16.08 -0.23 -1.31
CA PHE A 111 -16.72 0.41 -0.16
C PHE A 111 -17.15 1.82 -0.55
N ASN A 112 -18.38 2.22 -0.15
CA ASN A 112 -19.00 3.47 -0.56
C ASN A 112 -18.89 3.67 -2.10
N PRO A 113 -19.48 2.77 -2.90
CA PRO A 113 -19.27 2.72 -4.36
C PRO A 113 -19.76 3.97 -5.10
N ASP A 114 -20.70 4.72 -4.52
CA ASP A 114 -21.27 5.94 -5.12
C ASP A 114 -20.43 7.19 -4.84
N ALA A 115 -19.39 7.09 -4.00
CA ALA A 115 -18.50 8.20 -3.71
C ALA A 115 -17.70 8.60 -4.97
N LYS A 116 -17.74 9.90 -5.30
CA LYS A 116 -17.01 10.44 -6.47
C LYS A 116 -15.50 10.50 -6.25
N ARG A 117 -15.09 10.66 -4.99
CA ARG A 117 -13.66 10.63 -4.59
C ARG A 117 -13.38 9.32 -3.94
N ARG A 118 -12.36 8.62 -4.43
CA ARG A 118 -12.00 7.32 -3.90
C ARG A 118 -10.51 7.07 -3.97
N VAL A 119 -10.03 6.16 -3.18
CA VAL A 119 -8.65 5.64 -3.19
C VAL A 119 -8.67 4.15 -3.52
N LEU A 120 -7.59 3.69 -4.11
CA LEU A 120 -7.33 2.30 -4.42
C LEU A 120 -6.35 1.72 -3.40
N LEU A 121 -6.68 0.58 -2.83
CA LEU A 121 -5.77 -0.25 -2.04
C LEU A 121 -5.64 -1.59 -2.75
N CYS A 122 -4.45 -2.10 -2.94
CA CYS A 122 -4.26 -3.36 -3.65
C CYS A 122 -3.16 -4.22 -3.02
N ALA A 123 -3.21 -5.50 -3.30
CA ALA A 123 -2.24 -6.54 -2.98
C ALA A 123 -2.46 -7.69 -3.95
N HIS A 124 -1.44 -8.51 -4.23
CA HIS A 124 -1.67 -9.76 -4.92
C HIS A 124 -2.06 -10.88 -3.94
N TRP A 125 -2.73 -11.93 -4.42
CA TRP A 125 -3.22 -13.01 -3.57
C TRP A 125 -2.80 -14.41 -4.03
N ASP A 126 -2.32 -14.54 -5.26
CA ASP A 126 -1.69 -15.77 -5.75
C ASP A 126 -0.34 -16.01 -5.09
N THR A 127 0.27 -17.14 -5.35
CA THR A 127 1.61 -17.45 -4.87
C THR A 127 2.46 -18.05 -5.96
N ARG A 128 3.77 -17.83 -5.82
CA ARG A 128 4.75 -18.37 -6.74
C ARG A 128 4.67 -19.88 -6.86
N PRO A 129 4.57 -20.41 -8.09
CA PRO A 129 4.57 -21.86 -8.32
C PRO A 129 5.93 -22.53 -8.09
N TRP A 130 6.96 -21.75 -7.81
CA TRP A 130 8.34 -22.22 -7.70
C TRP A 130 9.06 -21.57 -6.52
N ALA A 131 9.77 -22.37 -5.73
CA ALA A 131 10.70 -21.86 -4.72
C ALA A 131 12.08 -21.61 -5.37
N ASP A 132 12.10 -20.79 -6.42
CA ASP A 132 13.25 -20.66 -7.33
C ASP A 132 14.38 -19.77 -6.78
N ASN A 133 14.21 -19.20 -5.59
CA ASN A 133 15.27 -18.55 -4.80
C ASN A 133 15.69 -19.38 -3.57
N ASP A 134 15.17 -20.61 -3.40
CA ASP A 134 15.52 -21.47 -2.29
C ASP A 134 17.00 -21.91 -2.38
N PRO A 135 17.78 -21.86 -1.27
CA PRO A 135 19.17 -22.29 -1.29
C PRO A 135 19.39 -23.77 -1.70
N ASP A 136 18.38 -24.62 -1.50
CA ASP A 136 18.39 -26.00 -1.98
C ASP A 136 17.70 -26.09 -3.36
N GLU A 137 18.48 -26.28 -4.41
CA GLU A 137 17.98 -26.43 -5.78
C GLU A 137 16.92 -27.55 -5.93
N ALA A 138 16.91 -28.56 -5.04
CA ALA A 138 15.87 -29.59 -5.04
C ALA A 138 14.47 -29.06 -4.71
N ASN A 139 14.39 -27.84 -4.19
CA ASN A 139 13.14 -27.14 -3.89
C ASN A 139 12.63 -26.27 -5.05
N HIS A 140 13.46 -25.91 -6.02
CA HIS A 140 13.15 -24.91 -7.04
C HIS A 140 11.88 -25.19 -7.84
N HIS A 141 11.43 -26.44 -7.96
CA HIS A 141 10.20 -26.80 -8.64
C HIS A 141 8.99 -27.01 -7.70
N LYS A 142 9.12 -26.65 -6.43
CA LYS A 142 8.04 -26.77 -5.44
C LYS A 142 7.35 -25.41 -5.29
N PRO A 143 6.01 -25.37 -5.13
CA PRO A 143 5.30 -24.12 -4.85
C PRO A 143 5.57 -23.63 -3.43
N ILE A 144 5.56 -22.32 -3.23
CA ILE A 144 5.68 -21.69 -1.91
C ILE A 144 4.31 -21.51 -1.24
N LEU A 145 4.31 -21.36 0.09
CA LEU A 145 3.09 -21.02 0.84
C LEU A 145 2.72 -19.54 0.71
N GLY A 146 3.71 -18.67 0.44
CA GLY A 146 3.49 -17.25 0.23
C GLY A 146 2.78 -16.56 1.39
N ALA A 147 3.30 -16.74 2.61
CA ALA A 147 2.71 -16.12 3.79
C ALA A 147 2.99 -14.62 3.83
N ASN A 148 4.21 -14.22 3.49
CA ASN A 148 4.56 -12.82 3.34
C ASN A 148 4.26 -12.35 1.92
N ASP A 149 4.65 -13.14 0.94
CA ASP A 149 4.52 -12.91 -0.49
C ASP A 149 3.17 -13.42 -1.00
N GLY A 150 2.29 -12.53 -1.13
CA GLY A 150 0.95 -12.18 -1.34
C GLY A 150 0.05 -12.16 -0.12
N ALA A 151 0.07 -13.18 0.78
CA ALA A 151 -0.96 -13.25 1.83
C ALA A 151 -0.87 -12.12 2.87
N SER A 152 0.31 -11.53 3.11
CA SER A 152 0.47 -10.48 4.11
C SER A 152 -0.26 -9.19 3.72
N GLY A 153 -0.10 -8.73 2.48
CA GLY A 153 -0.80 -7.56 1.95
C GLY A 153 -2.32 -7.73 2.00
N VAL A 154 -2.79 -8.89 1.52
CA VAL A 154 -4.22 -9.25 1.60
C VAL A 154 -4.73 -9.31 3.04
N GLY A 155 -3.96 -9.87 3.97
CA GLY A 155 -4.31 -9.95 5.39
C GLY A 155 -4.50 -8.57 6.03
N VAL A 156 -3.60 -7.64 5.72
CA VAL A 156 -3.72 -6.23 6.13
C VAL A 156 -4.98 -5.61 5.54
N LEU A 157 -5.23 -5.78 4.23
CA LEU A 157 -6.37 -5.17 3.56
C LEU A 157 -7.72 -5.76 3.99
N LEU A 158 -7.78 -7.04 4.38
CA LEU A 158 -8.99 -7.63 4.99
C LEU A 158 -9.29 -7.00 6.36
N GLU A 159 -8.27 -6.71 7.17
CA GLU A 159 -8.49 -5.99 8.43
C GLU A 159 -8.89 -4.53 8.17
N VAL A 160 -8.30 -3.87 7.18
CA VAL A 160 -8.76 -2.54 6.73
C VAL A 160 -10.23 -2.60 6.32
N ALA A 161 -10.64 -3.58 5.51
CA ALA A 161 -12.03 -3.79 5.10
C ALA A 161 -12.98 -3.96 6.30
N ARG A 162 -12.57 -4.72 7.32
CA ARG A 162 -13.33 -4.86 8.56
C ARG A 162 -13.49 -3.54 9.29
N GLN A 163 -12.47 -2.69 9.32
CA GLN A 163 -12.55 -1.36 9.93
C GLN A 163 -13.44 -0.42 9.13
N LEU A 164 -13.40 -0.48 7.77
CA LEU A 164 -14.29 0.30 6.90
C LEU A 164 -15.76 -0.03 7.13
N GLN A 165 -16.09 -1.30 7.43
CA GLN A 165 -17.45 -1.72 7.81
C GLN A 165 -17.91 -1.09 9.13
N GLN A 166 -17.02 -1.05 10.12
CA GLN A 166 -17.35 -0.53 11.46
C GLN A 166 -17.49 0.99 11.49
N GLN A 167 -16.66 1.67 10.73
CA GLN A 167 -16.65 3.12 10.61
C GLN A 167 -16.34 3.50 9.16
N ALA A 168 -17.34 3.98 8.43
CA ALA A 168 -17.14 4.39 7.03
C ALA A 168 -16.30 5.67 6.95
N PRO A 169 -15.29 5.73 6.05
CA PRO A 169 -14.56 6.97 5.76
C PRO A 169 -15.40 7.94 4.93
N ALA A 170 -14.94 9.19 4.81
CA ALA A 170 -15.62 10.21 4.02
C ALA A 170 -15.55 9.99 2.49
N ILE A 171 -14.69 9.08 2.04
CA ILE A 171 -14.41 8.78 0.63
C ILE A 171 -14.79 7.33 0.29
N GLY A 172 -14.84 7.00 -0.99
CA GLY A 172 -14.88 5.60 -1.44
C GLY A 172 -13.51 4.95 -1.30
N VAL A 173 -13.53 3.66 -1.02
CA VAL A 173 -12.32 2.83 -0.98
C VAL A 173 -12.56 1.58 -1.81
N ASP A 174 -11.68 1.32 -2.78
CA ASP A 174 -11.66 0.06 -3.50
C ASP A 174 -10.47 -0.75 -3.03
N ILE A 175 -10.73 -2.00 -2.66
CA ILE A 175 -9.70 -2.98 -2.34
C ILE A 175 -9.66 -3.96 -3.50
N ILE A 176 -8.51 -4.11 -4.15
CA ILE A 176 -8.30 -5.07 -5.22
C ILE A 176 -7.25 -6.08 -4.80
N PHE A 177 -7.61 -7.35 -4.86
CA PHE A 177 -6.67 -8.45 -4.79
C PHE A 177 -6.37 -8.89 -6.23
N PHE A 178 -5.18 -8.51 -6.71
CA PHE A 178 -4.70 -8.89 -8.02
C PHE A 178 -4.28 -10.36 -8.04
N ASP A 179 -4.43 -10.99 -9.19
CA ASP A 179 -4.11 -12.39 -9.40
C ASP A 179 -2.98 -12.52 -10.43
N MET A 180 -2.26 -13.63 -10.40
CA MET A 180 -1.20 -13.92 -11.38
C MET A 180 -0.09 -12.84 -11.40
N GLU A 181 0.18 -12.23 -10.25
CA GLU A 181 1.32 -11.35 -10.10
C GLU A 181 2.60 -12.18 -10.17
N ASP A 182 2.66 -13.25 -9.36
CA ASP A 182 3.84 -14.03 -9.01
C ASP A 182 4.05 -15.26 -9.93
N SER A 183 3.39 -15.23 -11.09
CA SER A 183 3.47 -16.32 -12.09
C SER A 183 4.45 -16.02 -13.22
N GLY A 184 5.34 -15.03 -13.04
CA GLY A 184 6.35 -14.65 -14.01
C GLY A 184 7.42 -15.73 -14.24
N THR A 185 8.25 -15.54 -15.28
CA THR A 185 9.29 -16.47 -15.68
C THR A 185 10.16 -16.90 -14.50
N PRO A 186 10.26 -18.20 -14.17
CA PRO A 186 11.11 -18.66 -13.07
C PRO A 186 12.60 -18.52 -13.41
N GLN A 187 13.44 -18.36 -12.39
CA GLN A 187 14.88 -18.15 -12.56
C GLN A 187 15.55 -19.25 -13.39
N PHE A 188 15.14 -20.50 -13.24
CA PHE A 188 15.68 -21.63 -13.99
C PHE A 188 15.23 -21.67 -15.48
N ALA A 189 14.25 -20.86 -15.89
CA ALA A 189 13.77 -20.72 -17.26
C ALA A 189 14.03 -19.34 -17.84
N SER A 190 14.59 -18.41 -17.05
CA SER A 190 14.90 -17.06 -17.51
C SER A 190 15.93 -17.08 -18.62
N SER A 191 15.68 -16.33 -19.68
CA SER A 191 16.60 -16.11 -20.78
C SER A 191 17.17 -14.69 -20.69
N MET A 192 18.22 -14.37 -21.49
CA MET A 192 18.83 -13.04 -21.51
C MET A 192 17.93 -11.93 -22.14
N GLY A 193 16.61 -12.06 -22.05
CA GLY A 193 15.63 -11.10 -22.57
C GLY A 193 14.87 -10.40 -21.44
N ASP A 194 14.12 -9.36 -21.83
CA ASP A 194 13.16 -8.72 -20.91
C ASP A 194 11.92 -9.60 -20.77
N ASP A 195 11.72 -10.17 -19.60
CA ASP A 195 10.58 -11.03 -19.23
C ASP A 195 9.62 -10.35 -18.25
N SER A 196 9.82 -9.05 -17.98
CA SER A 196 8.97 -8.25 -17.07
C SER A 196 7.48 -8.33 -17.44
N HIS A 197 7.16 -8.49 -18.73
CA HIS A 197 5.80 -8.62 -19.22
C HIS A 197 5.08 -9.92 -18.81
N THR A 198 5.80 -10.90 -18.25
CA THR A 198 5.24 -12.17 -17.77
C THR A 198 4.73 -12.10 -16.34
N TRP A 199 5.05 -11.01 -15.62
CA TRP A 199 4.68 -10.73 -14.23
C TRP A 199 3.45 -9.82 -14.16
N CYS A 200 2.80 -9.74 -13.01
CA CYS A 200 1.71 -8.80 -12.73
C CYS A 200 0.55 -8.93 -13.74
N LEU A 201 0.27 -10.13 -14.23
CA LEU A 201 -0.67 -10.34 -15.35
C LEU A 201 -2.10 -9.88 -15.00
N GLY A 202 -2.52 -10.05 -13.73
CA GLY A 202 -3.85 -9.64 -13.27
C GLY A 202 -4.02 -8.13 -13.25
N SER A 203 -3.05 -7.40 -12.72
CA SER A 203 -3.10 -5.93 -12.73
C SER A 203 -2.96 -5.37 -14.13
N GLN A 204 -2.13 -5.98 -14.99
CA GLN A 204 -2.07 -5.62 -16.42
C GLN A 204 -3.43 -5.76 -17.10
N TYR A 205 -4.16 -6.86 -16.82
CA TYR A 205 -5.49 -7.09 -17.37
C TYR A 205 -6.51 -6.08 -16.81
N TRP A 206 -6.54 -5.90 -15.49
CA TRP A 206 -7.44 -4.96 -14.85
C TRP A 206 -7.20 -3.52 -15.33
N ALA A 207 -5.97 -3.10 -15.46
CA ALA A 207 -5.64 -1.74 -15.88
C ALA A 207 -6.11 -1.42 -17.30
N ARG A 208 -6.14 -2.43 -18.22
CA ARG A 208 -6.71 -2.30 -19.57
C ARG A 208 -8.23 -2.34 -19.60
N ALA A 209 -8.85 -3.05 -18.65
CA ALA A 209 -10.28 -3.27 -18.59
C ALA A 209 -10.80 -3.21 -17.14
N PRO A 210 -10.83 -2.03 -16.50
CA PRO A 210 -11.27 -1.89 -15.12
C PRO A 210 -12.69 -2.43 -14.92
N HIS A 211 -12.97 -2.93 -13.71
CA HIS A 211 -14.24 -3.53 -13.31
C HIS A 211 -15.47 -2.59 -13.40
N VAL A 212 -15.22 -1.28 -13.51
CA VAL A 212 -16.23 -0.24 -13.76
C VAL A 212 -15.75 0.64 -14.90
N GLN A 213 -16.62 0.90 -15.86
CA GLN A 213 -16.30 1.78 -16.98
C GLN A 213 -15.96 3.20 -16.50
N GLY A 214 -14.83 3.73 -16.96
CA GLY A 214 -14.36 5.06 -16.55
C GLY A 214 -13.87 5.11 -15.10
N TYR A 215 -13.48 3.96 -14.53
CA TYR A 215 -12.91 3.89 -13.19
C TYR A 215 -11.74 4.86 -13.03
N ASN A 216 -11.73 5.55 -11.89
CA ASN A 216 -10.63 6.41 -11.50
C ASN A 216 -10.52 6.47 -9.97
N ALA A 217 -9.31 6.58 -9.45
CA ALA A 217 -9.00 6.82 -8.05
C ALA A 217 -8.00 7.98 -7.93
N ARG A 218 -8.04 8.68 -6.81
CA ARG A 218 -7.09 9.79 -6.57
C ARG A 218 -5.65 9.32 -6.50
N PHE A 219 -5.45 8.17 -5.91
CA PHE A 219 -4.19 7.44 -5.83
C PHE A 219 -4.44 5.99 -5.42
N GLY A 220 -3.42 5.16 -5.62
CA GLY A 220 -3.35 3.78 -5.15
C GLY A 220 -2.23 3.57 -4.14
N ILE A 221 -2.38 2.55 -3.30
CA ILE A 221 -1.36 2.00 -2.41
C ILE A 221 -1.38 0.48 -2.59
N LEU A 222 -0.30 -0.06 -3.13
CA LEU A 222 -0.02 -1.48 -3.18
C LEU A 222 0.65 -1.90 -1.88
N LEU A 223 0.31 -3.08 -1.39
CA LEU A 223 0.93 -3.71 -0.24
C LEU A 223 1.49 -5.06 -0.67
N ASP A 224 2.78 -5.17 -0.77
CA ASP A 224 3.46 -6.41 -1.04
C ASP A 224 4.53 -6.72 0.00
N MET A 225 4.59 -7.99 0.45
CA MET A 225 5.54 -8.48 1.46
C MET A 225 5.60 -7.61 2.73
N VAL A 226 4.44 -7.23 3.26
CA VAL A 226 4.28 -6.28 4.39
C VAL A 226 4.10 -6.96 5.75
N GLY A 227 4.38 -8.25 5.88
CA GLY A 227 4.18 -9.01 7.11
C GLY A 227 5.45 -9.58 7.73
N GLY A 228 6.58 -9.50 7.04
CA GLY A 228 7.83 -10.13 7.45
C GLY A 228 8.42 -9.56 8.75
N LYS A 229 8.97 -10.43 9.60
CA LYS A 229 9.67 -10.00 10.81
C LYS A 229 10.92 -9.19 10.46
N GLY A 230 11.03 -7.99 11.04
CA GLY A 230 12.16 -7.11 10.79
C GLY A 230 12.08 -6.36 9.46
N ALA A 231 10.96 -6.41 8.77
CA ALA A 231 10.77 -5.71 7.50
C ALA A 231 11.01 -4.20 7.63
N THR A 232 11.62 -3.63 6.60
CA THR A 232 11.79 -2.20 6.41
C THR A 232 11.27 -1.81 5.03
N PHE A 233 10.66 -0.64 4.94
CA PHE A 233 10.07 -0.10 3.71
C PHE A 233 10.83 1.15 3.33
N LEU A 234 11.60 1.08 2.24
CA LEU A 234 12.26 2.23 1.63
C LEU A 234 11.31 2.91 0.64
N ARG A 235 11.61 4.15 0.25
CA ARG A 235 10.84 4.83 -0.80
C ARG A 235 11.20 4.19 -2.14
N GLU A 236 10.36 3.27 -2.59
CA GLU A 236 10.56 2.51 -3.83
C GLU A 236 10.71 3.45 -5.04
N GLY A 237 11.65 3.18 -5.92
CA GLY A 237 12.11 4.12 -6.95
C GLY A 237 11.05 4.45 -8.01
N TYR A 238 10.26 3.46 -8.45
CA TYR A 238 9.20 3.67 -9.43
C TYR A 238 8.04 4.46 -8.81
N SER A 239 7.68 4.18 -7.56
CA SER A 239 6.72 4.95 -6.76
C SER A 239 7.14 6.41 -6.61
N MET A 240 8.45 6.66 -6.35
CA MET A 240 9.00 8.01 -6.28
C MET A 240 8.96 8.74 -7.63
N GLN A 241 9.09 8.02 -8.73
CA GLN A 241 8.99 8.59 -10.07
C GLN A 241 7.54 8.95 -10.44
N GLN A 242 6.58 8.06 -10.16
CA GLN A 242 5.20 8.18 -10.63
C GLN A 242 4.27 8.90 -9.65
N ALA A 243 4.46 8.70 -8.34
CA ALA A 243 3.55 9.16 -7.29
C ALA A 243 4.27 9.74 -6.05
N PRO A 244 5.27 10.63 -6.19
CA PRO A 244 6.09 11.10 -5.07
C PRO A 244 5.30 11.79 -3.95
N SER A 245 4.17 12.42 -4.30
CA SER A 245 3.28 13.05 -3.32
C SER A 245 2.57 12.03 -2.44
N VAL A 246 2.25 10.85 -2.98
CA VAL A 246 1.62 9.75 -2.24
C VAL A 246 2.65 9.09 -1.33
N VAL A 247 3.87 8.81 -1.82
CA VAL A 247 4.98 8.32 -0.99
C VAL A 247 5.18 9.26 0.21
N LYS A 248 5.36 10.56 -0.04
CA LYS A 248 5.55 11.56 1.02
C LYS A 248 4.39 11.58 2.03
N LYS A 249 3.14 11.42 1.56
CA LYS A 249 1.96 11.36 2.42
C LYS A 249 2.01 10.15 3.34
N VAL A 250 2.32 8.97 2.83
CA VAL A 250 2.35 7.71 3.58
C VAL A 250 3.50 7.68 4.57
N TRP A 251 4.74 7.99 4.16
CA TRP A 251 5.91 8.01 5.04
C TRP A 251 5.77 9.04 6.16
N LYS A 252 5.21 10.21 5.85
CA LYS A 252 4.89 11.22 6.88
C LYS A 252 3.84 10.72 7.88
N ALA A 253 2.82 9.99 7.41
CA ALA A 253 1.80 9.40 8.27
C ALA A 253 2.42 8.34 9.20
N ALA A 254 3.23 7.43 8.65
CA ALA A 254 3.94 6.41 9.41
C ALA A 254 4.84 7.01 10.49
N THR A 255 5.66 8.00 10.15
CA THR A 255 6.53 8.70 11.11
C THR A 255 5.72 9.37 12.23
N LYS A 256 4.60 10.04 11.89
CA LYS A 256 3.70 10.66 12.88
C LYS A 256 3.09 9.66 13.85
N LEU A 257 2.85 8.43 13.40
CA LEU A 257 2.30 7.33 14.18
C LEU A 257 3.37 6.58 14.99
N GLY A 258 4.65 6.92 14.86
CA GLY A 258 5.76 6.28 15.55
C GLY A 258 6.34 5.06 14.84
N PHE A 259 6.01 4.86 13.55
CA PHE A 259 6.48 3.72 12.73
C PHE A 259 7.67 4.06 11.82
N GLY A 260 8.42 5.11 12.14
CA GLY A 260 9.59 5.51 11.35
C GLY A 260 10.73 4.49 11.33
N ASN A 261 10.71 3.50 12.22
CA ASN A 261 11.65 2.36 12.19
C ASN A 261 11.25 1.29 11.17
N TYR A 262 10.02 1.29 10.66
CA TYR A 262 9.57 0.46 9.54
C TYR A 262 9.64 1.24 8.22
N PHE A 263 9.13 2.46 8.19
CA PHE A 263 9.09 3.33 7.02
C PHE A 263 10.32 4.24 7.01
N ILE A 264 11.38 3.75 6.41
CA ILE A 264 12.68 4.42 6.38
C ILE A 264 12.67 5.56 5.35
N ASP A 265 13.13 6.75 5.74
CA ASP A 265 13.15 7.93 4.84
C ASP A 265 14.40 7.93 3.93
N GLU A 266 14.61 6.83 3.24
CA GLU A 266 15.68 6.60 2.27
C GLU A 266 15.11 6.11 0.95
N ASP A 267 15.79 6.39 -0.16
CA ASP A 267 15.38 5.93 -1.49
C ASP A 267 15.76 4.46 -1.67
N GLY A 268 14.81 3.66 -2.15
CA GLY A 268 14.98 2.26 -2.52
C GLY A 268 15.29 2.06 -4.00
N GLY A 269 15.40 0.78 -4.39
CA GLY A 269 15.51 0.37 -5.79
C GLY A 269 14.20 0.52 -6.56
N TYR A 270 14.22 0.15 -7.85
CA TYR A 270 13.03 0.03 -8.69
C TYR A 270 12.52 -1.40 -8.64
N VAL A 271 11.23 -1.57 -8.45
CA VAL A 271 10.57 -2.89 -8.41
C VAL A 271 9.55 -2.99 -9.53
N ASN A 272 9.54 -4.13 -10.23
CA ASN A 272 8.48 -4.48 -11.18
C ASN A 272 7.37 -5.18 -10.40
N ASP A 273 6.23 -4.50 -10.21
CA ASP A 273 5.12 -5.00 -9.41
C ASP A 273 3.79 -4.38 -9.90
N ASP A 274 2.67 -4.82 -9.35
CA ASP A 274 1.30 -4.46 -9.73
C ASP A 274 1.03 -2.94 -9.79
N HIS A 275 1.76 -2.13 -9.02
CA HIS A 275 1.65 -0.66 -9.12
C HIS A 275 2.12 -0.11 -10.47
N GLY A 276 3.00 -0.82 -11.18
CA GLY A 276 3.45 -0.48 -12.52
C GLY A 276 2.29 -0.35 -13.52
N PRO A 277 1.54 -1.42 -13.81
CA PRO A 277 0.35 -1.35 -14.67
C PRO A 277 -0.71 -0.36 -14.21
N VAL A 278 -0.91 -0.18 -12.88
CA VAL A 278 -1.84 0.82 -12.33
C VAL A 278 -1.42 2.23 -12.70
N ASN A 279 -0.12 2.55 -12.64
CA ASN A 279 0.43 3.84 -13.05
C ASN A 279 0.39 4.02 -14.56
N GLU A 280 0.93 3.06 -15.32
CA GLU A 280 1.20 3.22 -16.74
C GLU A 280 -0.03 3.08 -17.61
N ILE A 281 -0.90 2.14 -17.28
CA ILE A 281 -2.06 1.79 -18.12
C ILE A 281 -3.32 2.45 -17.57
N ALA A 282 -3.64 2.26 -16.26
CA ALA A 282 -4.82 2.86 -15.66
C ALA A 282 -4.65 4.36 -15.35
N ARG A 283 -3.41 4.89 -15.39
CA ARG A 283 -3.10 6.30 -15.13
C ARG A 283 -3.49 6.78 -13.75
N ILE A 284 -3.43 5.91 -12.76
CA ILE A 284 -3.70 6.21 -11.35
C ILE A 284 -2.36 6.28 -10.62
N PRO A 285 -1.98 7.41 -9.98
CA PRO A 285 -0.77 7.50 -9.18
C PRO A 285 -0.79 6.43 -8.07
N CYS A 286 0.01 5.40 -8.18
CA CYS A 286 0.05 4.27 -7.25
C CYS A 286 1.47 4.09 -6.70
N ILE A 287 1.56 3.85 -5.41
CA ILE A 287 2.83 3.52 -4.74
C ILE A 287 2.82 2.07 -4.32
N ASP A 288 4.01 1.56 -4.10
CA ASP A 288 4.26 0.27 -3.49
C ASP A 288 4.87 0.42 -2.10
N ILE A 289 4.30 -0.26 -1.12
CA ILE A 289 4.88 -0.48 0.20
C ILE A 289 5.37 -1.92 0.19
N ILE A 290 6.66 -2.08 -0.05
CA ILE A 290 7.29 -3.39 -0.21
C ILE A 290 8.50 -3.52 0.71
N ASN A 291 8.70 -4.73 1.27
CA ASN A 291 9.88 -4.99 2.07
C ASN A 291 11.16 -4.75 1.27
N CYS A 292 12.08 -3.99 1.85
CA CYS A 292 13.42 -3.82 1.30
C CYS A 292 14.44 -3.88 2.43
N SER A 293 15.14 -5.00 2.53
CA SER A 293 16.24 -5.19 3.46
C SER A 293 17.57 -4.86 2.78
N LEU A 294 18.40 -4.08 3.46
CA LEU A 294 19.75 -3.78 3.01
C LEU A 294 20.80 -4.74 3.60
N THR A 295 20.37 -5.68 4.43
CA THR A 295 21.25 -6.58 5.20
C THR A 295 21.04 -8.06 4.90
N ASP A 296 19.96 -8.43 4.22
CA ASP A 296 19.69 -9.82 3.87
C ASP A 296 20.58 -10.27 2.71
N GLU A 297 21.12 -11.48 2.80
CA GLU A 297 22.14 -11.97 1.87
C GLU A 297 21.56 -12.62 0.61
N LEU A 298 20.35 -13.23 0.72
CA LEU A 298 19.73 -13.95 -0.41
C LEU A 298 18.89 -13.01 -1.28
N SER A 299 18.16 -12.09 -0.68
CA SER A 299 17.28 -11.16 -1.39
C SER A 299 17.06 -9.89 -0.60
N SER A 300 16.98 -8.74 -1.28
CA SER A 300 16.55 -7.49 -0.66
C SER A 300 15.10 -7.53 -0.17
N PHE A 301 14.29 -8.50 -0.62
CA PHE A 301 12.92 -8.71 -0.18
C PHE A 301 12.79 -9.59 1.07
N GLY A 302 13.92 -10.01 1.64
CA GLY A 302 14.02 -10.92 2.78
C GLY A 302 14.58 -12.29 2.36
N ASN A 303 15.29 -12.96 3.30
CA ASN A 303 15.94 -14.26 3.01
C ASN A 303 14.95 -15.41 2.73
N PHE A 304 13.66 -15.20 3.00
CA PHE A 304 12.59 -16.17 2.75
C PHE A 304 11.88 -15.96 1.40
N TRP A 305 12.18 -14.86 0.67
CA TRP A 305 11.52 -14.54 -0.59
C TRP A 305 11.77 -15.63 -1.64
N HIS A 306 10.67 -16.13 -2.23
CA HIS A 306 10.64 -17.23 -3.20
C HIS A 306 11.33 -18.51 -2.71
N THR A 307 11.23 -18.80 -1.42
CA THR A 307 11.72 -20.03 -0.79
C THR A 307 10.60 -20.77 -0.06
N LEU A 308 10.85 -22.03 0.36
CA LEU A 308 9.91 -22.78 1.20
C LEU A 308 9.77 -22.20 2.61
N ASP A 309 10.65 -21.28 3.00
CA ASP A 309 10.61 -20.61 4.31
C ASP A 309 9.62 -19.45 4.35
N ASP A 310 9.02 -19.04 3.21
CA ASP A 310 7.92 -18.08 3.23
C ASP A 310 6.62 -18.73 3.76
N ASN A 311 6.58 -18.91 5.07
CA ASN A 311 5.50 -19.52 5.82
C ASN A 311 5.12 -18.66 7.04
N MET A 312 4.20 -19.13 7.90
CA MET A 312 3.70 -18.36 9.04
C MET A 312 4.76 -18.00 10.09
N ASP A 313 5.92 -18.67 10.11
CA ASP A 313 7.00 -18.41 11.08
C ASP A 313 7.71 -17.08 10.82
N VAL A 314 7.65 -16.56 9.58
CA VAL A 314 8.22 -15.25 9.22
C VAL A 314 7.29 -14.08 9.50
N ILE A 315 6.00 -14.34 9.77
CA ILE A 315 4.99 -13.28 9.93
C ILE A 315 5.03 -12.67 11.32
N ASP A 316 5.17 -11.34 11.35
CA ASP A 316 5.18 -10.52 12.56
C ASP A 316 3.99 -9.57 12.66
N ARG A 317 3.30 -9.63 13.79
CA ARG A 317 2.14 -8.76 14.08
C ARG A 317 2.51 -7.28 14.17
N ALA A 318 3.72 -6.97 14.63
CA ALA A 318 4.14 -5.58 14.76
C ALA A 318 4.36 -4.93 13.38
N THR A 319 4.87 -5.69 12.42
CA THR A 319 4.99 -5.25 11.03
C THR A 319 3.61 -5.02 10.40
N LEU A 320 2.69 -5.99 10.53
CA LEU A 320 1.30 -5.86 10.07
C LEU A 320 0.60 -4.63 10.71
N GLN A 321 0.84 -4.38 12.00
CA GLN A 321 0.32 -3.22 12.73
C GLN A 321 0.83 -1.91 12.15
N ALA A 322 2.13 -1.80 11.90
CA ALA A 322 2.76 -0.59 11.38
C ALA A 322 2.19 -0.21 10.02
N VAL A 323 2.07 -1.17 9.11
CA VAL A 323 1.53 -0.95 7.76
C VAL A 323 0.03 -0.67 7.82
N GLY A 324 -0.74 -1.52 8.48
CA GLY A 324 -2.20 -1.40 8.51
C GLY A 324 -2.69 -0.12 9.18
N GLN A 325 -2.09 0.29 10.32
CA GLN A 325 -2.45 1.54 10.98
C GLN A 325 -2.07 2.76 10.13
N THR A 326 -0.95 2.70 9.41
CA THR A 326 -0.54 3.77 8.49
C THR A 326 -1.54 3.92 7.34
N VAL A 327 -1.95 2.81 6.71
CA VAL A 327 -2.95 2.81 5.63
C VAL A 327 -4.29 3.36 6.14
N LEU A 328 -4.80 2.91 7.28
CA LEU A 328 -6.02 3.44 7.89
C LEU A 328 -5.90 4.96 8.14
N HIS A 329 -4.76 5.41 8.69
CA HIS A 329 -4.56 6.84 8.93
C HIS A 329 -4.62 7.65 7.63
N VAL A 330 -4.02 7.17 6.56
CA VAL A 330 -4.06 7.84 5.24
C VAL A 330 -5.48 7.87 4.71
N VAL A 331 -6.20 6.75 4.70
CA VAL A 331 -7.57 6.64 4.18
C VAL A 331 -8.54 7.56 4.92
N TYR A 332 -8.52 7.55 6.25
CA TYR A 332 -9.48 8.34 7.04
C TYR A 332 -9.17 9.84 7.05
N ASN A 333 -7.95 10.26 6.77
CA ASN A 333 -7.58 11.67 6.63
C ASN A 333 -7.67 12.19 5.18
N GLU A 334 -8.04 11.34 4.22
CA GLU A 334 -8.28 11.77 2.83
C GLU A 334 -9.66 12.42 2.72
N LYS A 335 -9.71 13.60 2.00
CA LYS A 335 -10.92 14.45 1.88
C LYS A 335 -11.37 14.59 0.44
#